data_a827eb06730f0c179e176130cdd7df39
#
_entry.id   a827eb06730f0c179e176130cdd7df39
#
_cell.length_a   1.000
_cell.length_b   1.000
_cell.length_c   1.000
_cell.angle_alpha   90.00
_cell.angle_beta   90.00
_cell.angle_gamma   90.00
#
_symmetry.space_group_name_H-M   'P 1'
#
loop_
_entity.id
_entity.type
_entity.pdbx_description
1 polymer ?
#
loop_
_entity_poly.entity_id
_entity_poly.type
_entity_poly.pdbx_seq_one_letter_code
_entity_poly.pdbx_strand_id
1 'polypeptide(L)'
;KVHFRAQGNHLYVFFSNRGDMPERIMLSAIELTDDWNQWAASEPVEVLRPEMDFEGANLPIEISRGGYIDERVHQLRDPAIYQENGKTYLLYSVSGESGIAIAEINFH
;
A
#
# COMPACT_ATOMS: atom_id res chain seq x y z
N LYS A 1 -3.62 10.26 -6.93
CA LYS A 1 -4.87 9.49 -6.77
C LYS A 1 -4.66 8.04 -7.15
N VAL A 2 -5.32 7.16 -6.45
CA VAL A 2 -5.34 5.74 -6.73
C VAL A 2 -6.72 5.39 -7.29
N HIS A 3 -6.75 4.68 -8.41
CA HIS A 3 -8.00 4.25 -9.05
C HIS A 3 -8.05 2.73 -9.09
N PHE A 4 -9.18 2.15 -8.69
CA PHE A 4 -9.43 0.74 -8.93
C PHE A 4 -10.92 0.46 -9.00
N ARG A 5 -11.26 -0.66 -9.66
CA ARG A 5 -12.66 -1.08 -9.75
C ARG A 5 -12.99 -1.91 -8.52
N ALA A 6 -13.91 -1.39 -7.70
CA ALA A 6 -14.43 -2.12 -6.56
C ALA A 6 -15.51 -3.09 -7.02
N GLN A 7 -15.50 -4.29 -6.46
CA GLN A 7 -16.54 -5.30 -6.67
C GLN A 7 -17.27 -5.52 -5.35
N GLY A 8 -18.58 -5.70 -5.39
CA GLY A 8 -19.37 -5.98 -4.19
C GLY A 8 -18.88 -7.26 -3.52
N ASN A 9 -19.03 -7.34 -2.21
CA ASN A 9 -18.62 -8.49 -1.40
C ASN A 9 -17.13 -8.81 -1.45
N HIS A 10 -16.28 -7.80 -1.61
CA HIS A 10 -14.83 -7.99 -1.55
C HIS A 10 -14.23 -7.18 -0.42
N LEU A 11 -13.25 -7.77 0.25
CA LEU A 11 -12.38 -7.08 1.20
C LEU A 11 -11.09 -6.72 0.45
N TYR A 12 -10.73 -5.45 0.47
CA TYR A 12 -9.51 -4.98 -0.17
C TYR A 12 -8.44 -4.75 0.88
N VAL A 13 -7.29 -5.39 0.71
CA VAL A 13 -6.21 -5.36 1.70
C VAL A 13 -5.01 -4.65 1.08
N PHE A 14 -4.65 -3.50 1.64
CA PHE A 14 -3.45 -2.77 1.25
C PHE A 14 -2.32 -3.18 2.18
N PHE A 15 -1.14 -3.44 1.61
CA PHE A 15 -0.01 -3.91 2.40
C PHE A 15 1.31 -3.59 1.69
N SER A 16 2.41 -3.76 2.40
CA SER A 16 3.75 -3.76 1.80
C SER A 16 4.47 -5.04 2.23
N ASN A 17 5.42 -5.48 1.42
CA ASN A 17 6.17 -6.71 1.69
C ASN A 17 7.61 -6.42 2.06
N ARG A 18 8.02 -6.95 3.20
CA ARG A 18 9.44 -7.05 3.52
C ARG A 18 10.14 -7.92 2.47
N GLY A 19 11.28 -7.48 1.99
CA GLY A 19 12.04 -8.20 0.98
C GLY A 19 11.79 -7.73 -0.44
N ASP A 20 10.78 -6.89 -0.69
CA ASP A 20 10.56 -6.30 -2.00
C ASP A 20 11.69 -5.32 -2.37
N MET A 21 11.88 -5.11 -3.66
CA MET A 21 12.95 -4.26 -4.19
C MET A 21 12.39 -3.34 -5.27
N PRO A 22 11.88 -2.13 -4.88
CA PRO A 22 11.76 -1.59 -3.53
C PRO A 22 10.48 -2.09 -2.82
N GLU A 23 10.43 -1.90 -1.51
CA GLU A 23 9.19 -2.07 -0.78
C GLU A 23 8.20 -0.98 -1.22
N ARG A 24 6.97 -1.40 -1.48
CA ARG A 24 5.94 -0.57 -2.11
C ARG A 24 4.55 -1.01 -1.66
N ILE A 25 3.55 -0.20 -1.96
CA ILE A 25 2.18 -0.49 -1.54
C ILE A 25 1.51 -1.42 -2.54
N MET A 26 1.02 -2.53 -2.04
CA MET A 26 0.36 -3.58 -2.80
C MET A 26 -1.10 -3.71 -2.38
N LEU A 27 -1.90 -4.34 -3.21
CA LEU A 27 -3.33 -4.57 -2.97
C LEU A 27 -3.68 -6.01 -3.36
N SER A 28 -4.38 -6.69 -2.45
CA SER A 28 -5.05 -7.96 -2.75
C SER A 28 -6.53 -7.83 -2.42
N ALA A 29 -7.37 -8.63 -3.09
CA ALA A 29 -8.79 -8.68 -2.84
C ALA A 29 -9.18 -10.07 -2.35
N ILE A 30 -10.14 -10.10 -1.42
CA ILE A 30 -10.70 -11.34 -0.89
C ILE A 30 -12.19 -11.31 -1.13
N GLU A 31 -12.73 -12.32 -1.84
CA GLU A 31 -14.16 -12.47 -1.98
C GLU A 31 -14.75 -12.94 -0.66
N LEU A 32 -15.69 -12.15 -0.12
CA LEU A 32 -16.32 -12.47 1.16
C LEU A 32 -17.45 -13.46 0.94
N THR A 33 -17.39 -14.61 1.63
CA THR A 33 -18.41 -15.65 1.62
C THR A 33 -18.80 -15.95 3.06
N ASP A 34 -19.88 -16.71 3.24
CA ASP A 34 -20.35 -17.08 4.59
C ASP A 34 -19.37 -17.97 5.34
N ASP A 35 -18.52 -18.71 4.60
CA ASP A 35 -17.50 -19.56 5.18
C ASP A 35 -16.12 -18.90 5.03
N TRP A 36 -15.63 -18.27 6.10
CA TRP A 36 -14.35 -17.59 6.11
C TRP A 36 -13.16 -18.54 5.84
N ASN A 37 -13.33 -19.86 6.04
CA ASN A 37 -12.30 -20.84 5.72
C ASN A 37 -12.05 -20.94 4.20
N GLN A 38 -13.00 -20.44 3.40
CA GLN A 38 -12.86 -20.43 1.93
C GLN A 38 -12.26 -19.13 1.41
N TRP A 39 -12.00 -18.17 2.29
CA TRP A 39 -11.43 -16.88 1.88
C TRP A 39 -9.99 -17.07 1.41
N ALA A 40 -9.68 -16.50 0.26
CA ALA A 40 -8.34 -16.52 -0.31
C ALA A 40 -8.03 -15.17 -0.95
N ALA A 41 -6.83 -14.66 -0.71
CA ALA A 41 -6.40 -13.41 -1.29
C ALA A 41 -6.04 -13.61 -2.78
N SER A 42 -6.44 -12.65 -3.61
CA SER A 42 -6.03 -12.62 -5.01
C SER A 42 -4.53 -12.36 -5.12
N GLU A 43 -3.96 -12.61 -6.31
CA GLU A 43 -2.59 -12.22 -6.60
C GLU A 43 -2.44 -10.71 -6.34
N PRO A 44 -1.39 -10.29 -5.61
CA PRO A 44 -1.18 -8.89 -5.33
C PRO A 44 -0.90 -8.07 -6.59
N VAL A 45 -1.44 -6.85 -6.62
CA VAL A 45 -1.09 -5.87 -7.64
C VAL A 45 -0.45 -4.66 -6.99
N GLU A 46 0.46 -4.03 -7.70
CA GLU A 46 1.12 -2.82 -7.22
C GLU A 46 0.16 -1.63 -7.32
N VAL A 47 0.07 -0.86 -6.25
CA VAL A 47 -0.77 0.34 -6.17
C VAL A 47 0.08 1.60 -6.29
N LEU A 48 1.11 1.69 -5.47
CA LEU A 48 2.02 2.83 -5.43
C LEU A 48 3.44 2.35 -5.21
N ARG A 49 4.39 3.00 -5.88
CA ARG A 49 5.82 2.88 -5.61
C ARG A 49 6.41 4.28 -5.45
N PRO A 50 7.60 4.43 -4.89
CA PRO A 50 8.21 5.76 -4.79
C PRO A 50 8.35 6.39 -6.18
N GLU A 51 7.80 7.59 -6.35
CA GLU A 51 7.86 8.36 -7.60
C GLU A 51 8.44 9.75 -7.39
N MET A 52 8.23 10.31 -6.20
CA MET A 52 8.67 11.66 -5.86
C MET A 52 9.87 11.61 -4.92
N ASP A 53 10.67 12.67 -4.91
CA ASP A 53 11.86 12.73 -4.05
C ASP A 53 11.51 12.57 -2.58
N PHE A 54 10.39 13.14 -2.13
CA PHE A 54 9.98 12.98 -0.72
C PHE A 54 9.58 11.54 -0.38
N GLU A 55 9.28 10.73 -1.38
CA GLU A 55 8.97 9.30 -1.21
C GLU A 55 10.23 8.45 -1.22
N GLY A 56 11.36 9.02 -1.57
CA GLY A 56 12.64 8.31 -1.64
C GLY A 56 13.02 7.88 -3.04
N ALA A 57 12.33 8.35 -4.09
CA ALA A 57 12.58 7.92 -5.47
C ALA A 57 13.97 8.30 -5.98
N ASN A 58 14.61 9.31 -5.37
CA ASN A 58 15.97 9.73 -5.71
C ASN A 58 17.05 8.96 -4.96
N LEU A 59 16.68 7.98 -4.15
CA LEU A 59 17.61 7.17 -3.36
C LEU A 59 17.80 5.80 -4.03
N PRO A 60 18.90 5.07 -3.71
CA PRO A 60 19.14 3.77 -4.33
C PRO A 60 18.02 2.77 -4.07
N ILE A 61 17.70 1.96 -5.08
CA ILE A 61 16.76 0.86 -4.95
C ILE A 61 17.51 -0.30 -4.32
N GLU A 62 16.93 -0.85 -3.22
CA GLU A 62 17.54 -1.97 -2.51
C GLU A 62 16.46 -2.87 -1.93
N ILE A 63 16.85 -4.08 -1.54
CA ILE A 63 15.95 -5.04 -0.91
C ILE A 63 15.57 -4.51 0.47
N SER A 64 14.26 -4.45 0.75
CA SER A 64 13.79 -3.95 2.04
C SER A 64 14.04 -4.96 3.14
N ARG A 65 14.28 -4.45 4.34
CA ARG A 65 14.47 -5.23 5.57
C ARG A 65 13.32 -4.98 6.52
N GLY A 66 12.98 -5.98 7.31
CA GLY A 66 11.95 -5.82 8.34
C GLY A 66 12.43 -4.98 9.50
N GLY A 67 11.47 -4.46 10.27
CA GLY A 67 11.71 -3.67 11.46
C GLY A 67 11.87 -2.18 11.16
N TYR A 68 12.14 -1.44 12.22
CA TYR A 68 12.27 0.01 12.15
C TYR A 68 13.49 0.42 11.32
N ILE A 69 13.31 1.50 10.55
CA ILE A 69 14.40 2.11 9.79
C ILE A 69 14.38 3.64 10.01
N ASP A 70 15.48 4.20 10.47
CA ASP A 70 15.58 5.63 10.79
C ASP A 70 16.30 6.44 9.69
N GLU A 71 16.88 5.80 8.71
CA GLU A 71 17.47 6.47 7.55
C GLU A 71 16.44 6.56 6.41
N ARG A 72 16.66 7.52 5.52
CA ARG A 72 15.81 7.65 4.32
C ARG A 72 16.21 6.61 3.29
N VAL A 73 15.21 5.89 2.76
CA VAL A 73 15.40 4.83 1.75
C VAL A 73 14.34 4.93 0.67
N HIS A 74 14.56 4.26 -0.44
CA HIS A 74 13.65 4.19 -1.58
C HIS A 74 12.57 3.15 -1.28
N GLN A 75 11.65 3.47 -0.37
CA GLN A 75 10.61 2.52 0.08
C GLN A 75 9.35 3.26 0.51
N LEU A 76 8.19 2.63 0.22
CA LEU A 76 6.90 2.98 0.81
C LEU A 76 6.49 1.84 1.73
N ARG A 77 5.97 2.17 2.92
CA ARG A 77 5.61 1.20 3.96
C ARG A 77 4.29 1.57 4.64
N ASP A 78 3.77 0.64 5.41
CA ASP A 78 2.75 0.83 6.45
C ASP A 78 1.50 1.55 5.95
N PRO A 79 0.80 0.99 4.96
CA PRO A 79 -0.43 1.61 4.47
C PRO A 79 -1.54 1.57 5.52
N ALA A 80 -2.36 2.62 5.54
CA ALA A 80 -3.54 2.71 6.38
C ALA A 80 -4.66 3.40 5.60
N ILE A 81 -5.90 3.01 5.88
CA ILE A 81 -7.07 3.57 5.22
C ILE A 81 -7.79 4.53 6.18
N TYR A 82 -8.20 5.67 5.65
CA TYR A 82 -9.01 6.65 6.36
C TYR A 82 -10.18 7.08 5.48
N GLN A 83 -11.38 7.09 6.02
CA GLN A 83 -12.57 7.49 5.27
C GLN A 83 -13.24 8.66 5.97
N GLU A 84 -13.62 9.68 5.20
CA GLU A 84 -14.31 10.86 5.71
C GLU A 84 -15.11 11.52 4.57
N ASN A 85 -16.34 11.90 4.88
CA ASN A 85 -17.20 12.66 3.95
C ASN A 85 -17.36 12.00 2.58
N GLY A 86 -17.47 10.67 2.54
CA GLY A 86 -17.63 9.91 1.31
C GLY A 86 -16.35 9.74 0.52
N LYS A 87 -15.22 10.17 1.05
CA LYS A 87 -13.90 10.00 0.43
C LYS A 87 -13.08 8.99 1.17
N THR A 88 -12.27 8.24 0.44
CA THR A 88 -11.36 7.25 0.99
C THR A 88 -9.92 7.67 0.68
N TYR A 89 -9.09 7.62 1.69
CA TYR A 89 -7.68 7.99 1.60
C TYR A 89 -6.78 6.84 2.00
N LEU A 90 -5.65 6.74 1.32
CA LEU A 90 -4.57 5.84 1.67
C LEU A 90 -3.43 6.68 2.24
N LEU A 91 -3.06 6.39 3.49
CA LEU A 91 -1.89 6.98 4.12
C LEU A 91 -0.77 5.95 4.09
N TYR A 92 0.46 6.41 3.91
CA TYR A 92 1.60 5.49 3.82
C TYR A 92 2.88 6.21 4.24
N SER A 93 3.82 5.43 4.77
CA SER A 93 5.15 5.94 5.12
C SER A 93 5.98 6.12 3.86
N VAL A 94 6.75 7.20 3.80
CA VAL A 94 7.58 7.55 2.65
C VAL A 94 9.05 7.61 3.06
N SER A 95 9.95 7.38 2.09
CA SER A 95 11.40 7.31 2.32
C SER A 95 11.71 6.36 3.48
N GLY A 96 11.10 5.17 3.46
CA GLY A 96 11.11 4.25 4.59
C GLY A 96 10.08 4.67 5.62
N GLU A 97 10.55 5.12 6.79
CA GLU A 97 9.68 5.59 7.87
C GLU A 97 9.98 7.05 8.21
N SER A 98 10.37 7.85 7.21
CA SER A 98 10.82 9.23 7.41
C SER A 98 9.71 10.26 7.33
N GLY A 99 8.53 9.87 6.85
CA GLY A 99 7.39 10.78 6.75
C GLY A 99 6.13 10.03 6.39
N ILE A 100 5.02 10.76 6.28
CA ILE A 100 3.72 10.19 5.91
C ILE A 100 3.15 10.99 4.74
N ALA A 101 2.68 10.27 3.72
CA ALA A 101 1.97 10.88 2.60
C ALA A 101 0.54 10.36 2.54
N ILE A 102 -0.28 11.02 1.75
CA ILE A 102 -1.69 10.68 1.59
C ILE A 102 -2.06 10.70 0.12
N ALA A 103 -2.83 9.69 -0.30
CA ALA A 103 -3.39 9.62 -1.64
C ALA A 103 -4.89 9.35 -1.55
N GLU A 104 -5.66 9.97 -2.42
CA GLU A 104 -7.11 9.69 -2.49
C GLU A 104 -7.34 8.44 -3.33
N ILE A 105 -8.21 7.54 -2.86
CA ILE A 105 -8.60 6.34 -3.59
C ILE A 105 -9.95 6.61 -4.25
N ASN A 106 -10.00 6.44 -5.58
CA ASN A 106 -11.24 6.53 -6.34
C ASN A 106 -11.73 5.14 -6.69
N PHE A 107 -12.94 4.82 -6.23
CA PHE A 107 -13.61 3.56 -6.56
C PHE A 107 -14.49 3.77 -7.81
N HIS A 108 -14.53 2.76 -8.66
CA HIS A 108 -15.38 2.75 -9.83
C HIS A 108 -16.52 1.75 -9.67
#